data_1974c4b4bbdc910a66e7e779ba57c31a
#
_entry.id   1974c4b4bbdc910a66e7e779ba57c31a
#
_cell.length_a   1.000
_cell.length_b   1.000
_cell.length_c   1.000
_cell.angle_alpha   90.00
_cell.angle_beta   90.00
_cell.angle_gamma   90.00
#
_symmetry.space_group_name_H-M   'P 1'
#
loop_
_entity.id
_entity.type
_entity.pdbx_description
1 polymer ?
#
loop_
_entity_poly.entity_id
_entity_poly.type
_entity_poly.pdbx_seq_one_letter_code
_entity_poly.pdbx_strand_id
1 'polypeptide(L)'
;MTMAMIYGIVFLIEALIAFQYFEWMFVKPRYTVIKRFVLVLACYVVLFGLFELNILIFNFISFPVFNWIIIKFVYGQKTLSSVFHSVAMSVIMTLSEMVVVAIFSGISQKAWDPSGGVLTVLFLAILSKFVYFLVMFAISRYGMRHRVNVHMGAQGWVILVIPVCVIVVVCLLNYMCYFSDISKMQESIVLYCSIICLVIIIISFVIYGYLQSVYKENLDKTLQIP
;
A
#
# COMPACT_ATOMS: atom_id res chain seq x y z
N MET A 1 16.38 -21.87 -8.38
CA MET A 1 16.01 -20.44 -8.34
C MET A 1 16.50 -19.89 -7.01
N THR A 2 17.31 -18.84 -7.02
CA THR A 2 17.84 -18.25 -5.78
C THR A 2 16.77 -17.36 -5.12
N MET A 3 16.81 -17.18 -3.80
CA MET A 3 15.88 -16.28 -3.08
C MET A 3 15.90 -14.86 -3.65
N ALA A 4 17.07 -14.34 -4.02
CA ALA A 4 17.19 -13.03 -4.66
C ALA A 4 16.37 -12.92 -5.98
N MET A 5 16.30 -13.98 -6.80
CA MET A 5 15.45 -13.97 -8.00
C MET A 5 13.98 -13.89 -7.66
N ILE A 6 13.52 -14.58 -6.59
CA ILE A 6 12.13 -14.51 -6.14
C ILE A 6 11.79 -13.09 -5.73
N TYR A 7 12.61 -12.49 -4.88
CA TYR A 7 12.40 -11.10 -4.43
C TYR A 7 12.44 -10.12 -5.60
N GLY A 8 13.35 -10.29 -6.57
CA GLY A 8 13.38 -9.46 -7.78
C GLY A 8 12.07 -9.52 -8.58
N ILE A 9 11.47 -10.70 -8.73
CA ILE A 9 10.16 -10.87 -9.39
C ILE A 9 9.06 -10.18 -8.58
N VAL A 10 9.07 -10.33 -7.25
CA VAL A 10 8.08 -9.70 -6.36
C VAL A 10 8.14 -8.18 -6.48
N PHE A 11 9.33 -7.57 -6.42
CA PHE A 11 9.50 -6.11 -6.58
C PHE A 11 9.08 -5.62 -7.97
N LEU A 12 9.29 -6.42 -9.02
CA LEU A 12 8.79 -6.09 -10.36
C LEU A 12 7.26 -6.08 -10.40
N ILE A 13 6.60 -7.07 -9.80
CA ILE A 13 5.13 -7.12 -9.70
C ILE A 13 4.62 -5.90 -8.91
N GLU A 14 5.25 -5.55 -7.80
CA GLU A 14 4.90 -4.37 -7.01
C GLU A 14 5.04 -3.08 -7.80
N ALA A 15 6.12 -2.93 -8.58
CA ALA A 15 6.33 -1.78 -9.45
C ALA A 15 5.21 -1.64 -10.49
N LEU A 16 4.75 -2.76 -11.07
CA LEU A 16 3.64 -2.78 -12.03
C LEU A 16 2.31 -2.40 -11.37
N ILE A 17 2.03 -2.93 -10.18
CA ILE A 17 0.83 -2.59 -9.41
C ILE A 17 0.83 -1.10 -9.05
N ALA A 18 1.95 -0.59 -8.55
CA ALA A 18 2.10 0.82 -8.19
C ALA A 18 1.93 1.73 -9.42
N PHE A 19 2.58 1.40 -10.53
CA PHE A 19 2.46 2.15 -11.78
C PHE A 19 1.01 2.21 -12.25
N GLN A 20 0.31 1.06 -12.30
CA GLN A 20 -1.08 0.98 -12.71
C GLN A 20 -2.00 1.81 -11.79
N TYR A 21 -1.79 1.71 -10.47
CA TYR A 21 -2.53 2.50 -9.50
C TYR A 21 -2.32 4.00 -9.71
N PHE A 22 -1.08 4.46 -9.89
CA PHE A 22 -0.77 5.87 -10.11
C PHE A 22 -1.38 6.41 -11.41
N GLU A 23 -1.35 5.63 -12.50
CA GLU A 23 -1.95 6.02 -13.78
C GLU A 23 -3.47 6.18 -13.68
N TRP A 24 -4.11 5.39 -12.85
CA TRP A 24 -5.56 5.45 -12.66
C TRP A 24 -6.01 6.52 -11.68
N MET A 25 -5.20 6.76 -10.64
CA MET A 25 -5.55 7.73 -9.59
C MET A 25 -5.21 9.18 -9.96
N PHE A 26 -4.12 9.42 -10.70
CA PHE A 26 -3.59 10.78 -10.90
C PHE A 26 -3.77 11.28 -12.33
N VAL A 27 -4.51 12.39 -12.51
CA VAL A 27 -5.01 12.85 -13.83
C VAL A 27 -4.04 13.73 -14.61
N LYS A 28 -3.12 14.41 -13.96
CA LYS A 28 -2.21 15.37 -14.62
C LYS A 28 -0.74 15.07 -14.33
N PRO A 29 -0.21 14.00 -14.89
CA PRO A 29 1.21 13.69 -14.70
C PRO A 29 2.11 14.67 -15.46
N ARG A 30 3.31 14.93 -14.91
CA ARG A 30 4.29 15.86 -15.48
C ARG A 30 5.02 15.30 -16.69
N TYR A 31 5.11 13.98 -16.83
CA TYR A 31 5.91 13.30 -17.83
C TYR A 31 5.08 12.40 -18.74
N THR A 32 5.66 12.00 -19.86
CA THR A 32 5.06 11.00 -20.76
C THR A 32 4.96 9.63 -20.06
N VAL A 33 4.02 8.78 -20.50
CA VAL A 33 3.78 7.46 -19.90
C VAL A 33 5.05 6.62 -19.79
N ILE A 34 5.85 6.60 -20.85
CA ILE A 34 7.09 5.82 -20.88
C ILE A 34 8.09 6.33 -19.83
N LYS A 35 8.27 7.65 -19.72
CA LYS A 35 9.18 8.25 -18.73
C LYS A 35 8.72 7.94 -17.31
N ARG A 36 7.41 7.98 -17.05
CA ARG A 36 6.85 7.64 -15.72
C ARG A 36 7.10 6.18 -15.39
N PHE A 37 6.84 5.28 -16.34
CA PHE A 37 7.11 3.85 -16.15
C PHE A 37 8.57 3.58 -15.80
N VAL A 38 9.51 4.16 -16.57
CA VAL A 38 10.94 4.00 -16.32
C VAL A 38 11.33 4.56 -14.94
N LEU A 39 10.79 5.72 -14.54
CA LEU A 39 11.08 6.31 -13.23
C LEU A 39 10.54 5.46 -12.08
N VAL A 40 9.32 4.93 -12.20
CA VAL A 40 8.74 4.01 -11.19
C VAL A 40 9.61 2.75 -11.10
N LEU A 41 9.92 2.14 -12.23
CA LEU A 41 10.75 0.93 -12.26
C LEU A 41 12.14 1.17 -11.65
N ALA A 42 12.80 2.28 -11.98
CA ALA A 42 14.10 2.65 -11.40
C ALA A 42 14.03 2.81 -9.88
N CYS A 43 12.98 3.45 -9.35
CA CYS A 43 12.75 3.55 -7.90
C CYS A 43 12.59 2.18 -7.24
N TYR A 44 11.88 1.26 -7.86
CA TYR A 44 11.68 -0.09 -7.32
C TYR A 44 12.94 -0.97 -7.43
N VAL A 45 13.79 -0.75 -8.43
CA VAL A 45 15.12 -1.38 -8.49
C VAL A 45 16.00 -0.90 -7.32
N VAL A 46 15.96 0.40 -7.00
CA VAL A 46 16.68 0.93 -5.83
C VAL A 46 16.10 0.37 -4.53
N LEU A 47 14.76 0.26 -4.41
CA LEU A 47 14.11 -0.37 -3.27
C LEU A 47 14.55 -1.83 -3.08
N PHE A 48 14.62 -2.60 -4.17
CA PHE A 48 15.13 -3.96 -4.14
C PHE A 48 16.58 -4.01 -3.63
N GLY A 49 17.46 -3.09 -4.12
CA GLY A 49 18.83 -2.99 -3.63
C GLY A 49 18.91 -2.66 -2.13
N LEU A 50 18.02 -1.79 -1.63
CA LEU A 50 17.93 -1.49 -0.19
C LEU A 50 17.41 -2.67 0.62
N PHE A 51 16.47 -3.44 0.06
CA PHE A 51 15.94 -4.64 0.70
C PHE A 51 17.02 -5.72 0.91
N GLU A 52 17.94 -5.89 -0.05
CA GLU A 52 19.07 -6.83 0.04
C GLU A 52 20.05 -6.47 1.19
N LEU A 53 20.04 -5.22 1.71
CA LEU A 53 20.81 -4.85 2.90
C LEU A 53 20.30 -5.52 4.19
N ASN A 54 19.11 -6.10 4.14
CA ASN A 54 18.49 -6.87 5.23
C ASN A 54 18.33 -6.10 6.55
N ILE A 55 18.13 -4.78 6.48
CA ILE A 55 17.87 -3.91 7.63
C ILE A 55 16.37 -3.66 7.73
N LEU A 56 15.71 -4.32 8.71
CA LEU A 56 14.25 -4.32 8.88
C LEU A 56 13.62 -2.92 8.85
N ILE A 57 14.22 -1.97 9.59
CA ILE A 57 13.71 -0.59 9.70
C ILE A 57 13.79 0.12 8.34
N PHE A 58 14.88 -0.07 7.59
CA PHE A 58 15.03 0.51 6.26
C PHE A 58 13.98 -0.04 5.30
N ASN A 59 13.73 -1.33 5.34
CA ASN A 59 12.75 -1.97 4.45
C ASN A 59 11.34 -1.44 4.72
N PHE A 60 10.99 -1.22 5.98
CA PHE A 60 9.66 -0.72 6.35
C PHE A 60 9.46 0.76 6.00
N ILE A 61 10.47 1.61 6.16
CA ILE A 61 10.37 3.05 5.91
C ILE A 61 10.60 3.39 4.43
N SER A 62 11.48 2.67 3.73
CA SER A 62 11.84 3.00 2.35
C SER A 62 10.66 2.89 1.40
N PHE A 63 9.80 1.89 1.54
CA PHE A 63 8.67 1.70 0.64
C PHE A 63 7.69 2.90 0.63
N PRO A 64 7.16 3.39 1.77
CA PRO A 64 6.33 4.59 1.77
C PRO A 64 7.09 5.86 1.32
N VAL A 65 8.37 5.99 1.63
CA VAL A 65 9.16 7.16 1.23
C VAL A 65 9.34 7.20 -0.29
N PHE A 66 9.71 6.09 -0.94
CA PHE A 66 9.87 6.04 -2.39
C PHE A 66 8.54 6.26 -3.12
N ASN A 67 7.45 5.66 -2.66
CA ASN A 67 6.13 5.92 -3.23
C ASN A 67 5.72 7.38 -3.06
N TRP A 68 6.00 8.01 -1.91
CA TRP A 68 5.78 9.44 -1.71
C TRP A 68 6.58 10.30 -2.71
N ILE A 69 7.86 9.99 -2.92
CA ILE A 69 8.73 10.67 -3.89
C ILE A 69 8.13 10.55 -5.30
N ILE A 70 7.74 9.35 -5.72
CA ILE A 70 7.13 9.12 -7.04
C ILE A 70 5.85 9.95 -7.18
N ILE A 71 4.92 9.86 -6.24
CA ILE A 71 3.62 10.54 -6.32
C ILE A 71 3.81 12.07 -6.35
N LYS A 72 4.71 12.60 -5.53
CA LYS A 72 4.95 14.04 -5.44
C LYS A 72 5.69 14.60 -6.65
N PHE A 73 6.76 13.97 -7.08
CA PHE A 73 7.65 14.54 -8.10
C PHE A 73 7.30 14.07 -9.52
N VAL A 74 6.93 12.81 -9.70
CA VAL A 74 6.59 12.26 -11.02
C VAL A 74 5.16 12.58 -11.41
N TYR A 75 4.22 12.44 -10.46
CA TYR A 75 2.79 12.73 -10.70
C TYR A 75 2.36 14.14 -10.27
N GLY A 76 3.23 14.92 -9.64
CA GLY A 76 3.00 16.33 -9.33
C GLY A 76 1.90 16.57 -8.29
N GLN A 77 1.66 15.60 -7.41
CA GLN A 77 0.61 15.70 -6.41
C GLN A 77 1.03 16.56 -5.20
N LYS A 78 0.04 17.07 -4.46
CA LYS A 78 0.27 17.84 -3.24
C LYS A 78 0.83 16.93 -2.15
N THR A 79 1.66 17.50 -1.26
CA THR A 79 2.37 16.75 -0.22
C THR A 79 1.43 15.87 0.61
N LEU A 80 0.31 16.42 1.09
CA LEU A 80 -0.65 15.69 1.91
C LEU A 80 -1.26 14.49 1.18
N SER A 81 -1.72 14.69 -0.07
CA SER A 81 -2.23 13.60 -0.90
C SER A 81 -1.17 12.56 -1.18
N SER A 82 0.07 12.98 -1.47
CA SER A 82 1.18 12.06 -1.73
C SER A 82 1.52 11.21 -0.52
N VAL A 83 1.53 11.80 0.70
CA VAL A 83 1.75 11.08 1.95
C VAL A 83 0.61 10.10 2.22
N PHE A 84 -0.65 10.53 2.08
CA PHE A 84 -1.80 9.66 2.30
C PHE A 84 -1.76 8.42 1.41
N HIS A 85 -1.58 8.60 0.09
CA HIS A 85 -1.54 7.48 -0.84
C HIS A 85 -0.32 6.57 -0.62
N SER A 86 0.87 7.13 -0.36
CA SER A 86 2.07 6.33 -0.14
C SER A 86 1.99 5.47 1.13
N VAL A 87 1.49 6.07 2.22
CA VAL A 87 1.30 5.38 3.50
C VAL A 87 0.23 4.29 3.35
N ALA A 88 -0.92 4.61 2.76
CA ALA A 88 -2.00 3.67 2.56
C ALA A 88 -1.61 2.48 1.67
N MET A 89 -0.85 2.72 0.59
CA MET A 89 -0.30 1.65 -0.26
C MET A 89 0.58 0.68 0.53
N SER A 90 1.48 1.22 1.37
CA SER A 90 2.38 0.41 2.20
C SER A 90 1.61 -0.45 3.19
N VAL A 91 0.59 0.14 3.82
CA VAL A 91 -0.29 -0.58 4.77
C VAL A 91 -1.07 -1.69 4.08
N ILE A 92 -1.68 -1.41 2.92
CA ILE A 92 -2.45 -2.42 2.17
C ILE A 92 -1.54 -3.57 1.75
N MET A 93 -0.31 -3.27 1.29
CA MET A 93 0.66 -4.29 0.91
C MET A 93 0.98 -5.22 2.08
N THR A 94 1.38 -4.65 3.23
CA THR A 94 1.72 -5.44 4.43
C THR A 94 0.53 -6.23 4.96
N LEU A 95 -0.67 -5.63 5.00
CA LEU A 95 -1.88 -6.33 5.43
C LEU A 95 -2.25 -7.48 4.49
N SER A 96 -2.07 -7.31 3.18
CA SER A 96 -2.31 -8.38 2.20
C SER A 96 -1.37 -9.57 2.43
N GLU A 97 -0.10 -9.31 2.75
CA GLU A 97 0.86 -10.35 3.11
C GLU A 97 0.45 -11.08 4.40
N MET A 98 0.11 -10.33 5.45
CA MET A 98 -0.32 -10.89 6.73
C MET A 98 -1.58 -11.76 6.59
N VAL A 99 -2.58 -11.31 5.83
CA VAL A 99 -3.82 -12.07 5.57
C VAL A 99 -3.51 -13.38 4.86
N VAL A 100 -2.70 -13.36 3.82
CA VAL A 100 -2.35 -14.56 3.05
C VAL A 100 -1.56 -15.56 3.90
N VAL A 101 -0.56 -15.08 4.64
CA VAL A 101 0.23 -15.93 5.54
C VAL A 101 -0.64 -16.55 6.62
N ALA A 102 -1.52 -15.76 7.27
CA ALA A 102 -2.40 -16.25 8.32
C ALA A 102 -3.43 -17.28 7.81
N ILE A 103 -4.00 -17.07 6.62
CA ILE A 103 -4.91 -18.05 5.99
C ILE A 103 -4.15 -19.36 5.70
N PHE A 104 -2.94 -19.26 5.15
CA PHE A 104 -2.15 -20.43 4.81
C PHE A 104 -1.74 -21.23 6.06
N SER A 105 -1.29 -20.56 7.11
CA SER A 105 -0.96 -21.18 8.40
C SER A 105 -2.18 -21.90 8.99
N GLY A 106 -3.35 -21.27 8.95
CA GLY A 106 -4.60 -21.87 9.44
C GLY A 106 -5.00 -23.14 8.67
N ILE A 107 -4.83 -23.16 7.35
CA ILE A 107 -5.15 -24.31 6.50
C ILE A 107 -4.11 -25.43 6.67
N SER A 108 -2.82 -25.10 6.70
CA SER A 108 -1.73 -26.08 6.78
C SER A 108 -1.59 -26.71 8.17
N GLN A 109 -2.23 -26.13 9.19
CA GLN A 109 -2.10 -26.50 10.61
C GLN A 109 -0.64 -26.48 11.13
N LYS A 110 0.27 -25.89 10.39
CA LYS A 110 1.67 -25.70 10.73
C LYS A 110 1.94 -24.22 10.89
N ALA A 111 2.70 -23.84 11.91
CA ALA A 111 3.22 -22.50 12.02
C ALA A 111 4.01 -22.15 10.73
N TRP A 112 3.98 -20.89 10.34
CA TRP A 112 4.75 -20.41 9.22
C TRP A 112 6.23 -20.70 9.42
N ASP A 113 6.78 -21.61 8.61
CA ASP A 113 8.20 -21.90 8.57
C ASP A 113 8.78 -21.41 7.23
N PRO A 114 9.61 -20.34 7.25
CA PRO A 114 10.26 -19.83 6.04
C PRO A 114 11.17 -20.86 5.38
N SER A 115 11.58 -21.93 6.10
CA SER A 115 12.37 -23.03 5.57
C SER A 115 11.55 -24.04 4.76
N GLY A 116 10.23 -23.89 4.70
CA GLY A 116 9.27 -24.82 4.07
C GLY A 116 9.36 -24.98 2.55
N GLY A 117 10.41 -24.46 1.95
CA GLY A 117 10.76 -24.65 0.53
C GLY A 117 10.51 -23.40 -0.32
N VAL A 118 11.39 -23.19 -1.30
CA VAL A 118 11.41 -22.07 -2.23
C VAL A 118 10.07 -21.89 -2.96
N LEU A 119 9.41 -23.00 -3.33
CA LEU A 119 8.11 -22.99 -4.02
C LEU A 119 6.98 -22.45 -3.15
N THR A 120 6.95 -22.79 -1.87
CA THR A 120 5.93 -22.30 -0.93
C THR A 120 6.06 -20.79 -0.72
N VAL A 121 7.28 -20.31 -0.52
CA VAL A 121 7.56 -18.86 -0.40
C VAL A 121 7.14 -18.12 -1.65
N LEU A 122 7.49 -18.62 -2.84
CA LEU A 122 7.09 -18.03 -4.12
C LEU A 122 5.56 -17.98 -4.29
N PHE A 123 4.89 -19.10 -3.98
CA PHE A 123 3.43 -19.18 -4.09
C PHE A 123 2.73 -18.16 -3.19
N LEU A 124 3.14 -18.06 -1.92
CA LEU A 124 2.55 -17.10 -0.98
C LEU A 124 2.89 -15.66 -1.36
N ALA A 125 4.11 -15.39 -1.84
CA ALA A 125 4.47 -14.08 -2.32
C ALA A 125 3.61 -13.66 -3.52
N ILE A 126 3.39 -14.51 -4.51
CA ILE A 126 2.52 -14.21 -5.66
C ILE A 126 1.08 -14.02 -5.21
N LEU A 127 0.57 -14.88 -4.33
CA LEU A 127 -0.80 -14.80 -3.83
C LEU A 127 -1.04 -13.51 -3.05
N SER A 128 -0.10 -13.10 -2.20
CA SER A 128 -0.21 -11.84 -1.46
C SER A 128 -0.20 -10.62 -2.39
N LYS A 129 0.63 -10.62 -3.45
CA LYS A 129 0.64 -9.54 -4.44
C LYS A 129 -0.64 -9.53 -5.29
N PHE A 130 -1.24 -10.69 -5.53
CA PHE A 130 -2.54 -10.76 -6.19
C PHE A 130 -3.66 -10.13 -5.33
N VAL A 131 -3.70 -10.43 -4.02
CA VAL A 131 -4.63 -9.77 -3.08
C VAL A 131 -4.37 -8.26 -3.03
N TYR A 132 -3.12 -7.84 -2.92
CA TYR A 132 -2.72 -6.45 -2.97
C TYR A 132 -3.22 -5.76 -4.25
N PHE A 133 -3.00 -6.39 -5.42
CA PHE A 133 -3.49 -5.89 -6.71
C PHE A 133 -5.01 -5.72 -6.71
N LEU A 134 -5.78 -6.72 -6.24
CA LEU A 134 -7.25 -6.63 -6.20
C LEU A 134 -7.75 -5.46 -5.35
N VAL A 135 -7.14 -5.25 -4.18
CA VAL A 135 -7.50 -4.14 -3.30
C VAL A 135 -7.16 -2.80 -3.96
N MET A 136 -5.96 -2.66 -4.53
CA MET A 136 -5.55 -1.44 -5.21
C MET A 136 -6.39 -1.16 -6.46
N PHE A 137 -6.77 -2.20 -7.19
CA PHE A 137 -7.70 -2.10 -8.33
C PHE A 137 -9.09 -1.61 -7.89
N ALA A 138 -9.64 -2.19 -6.83
CA ALA A 138 -10.92 -1.76 -6.27
C ALA A 138 -10.89 -0.28 -5.85
N ILE A 139 -9.87 0.12 -5.09
CA ILE A 139 -9.70 1.51 -4.65
C ILE A 139 -9.58 2.46 -5.84
N SER A 140 -8.78 2.12 -6.85
CA SER A 140 -8.62 2.96 -8.04
C SER A 140 -9.92 3.08 -8.85
N ARG A 141 -10.71 2.00 -8.92
CA ARG A 141 -12.01 1.99 -9.60
C ARG A 141 -13.03 2.91 -8.90
N TYR A 142 -13.07 2.88 -7.58
CA TYR A 142 -13.92 3.78 -6.80
C TYR A 142 -13.40 5.22 -6.81
N GLY A 143 -12.09 5.42 -6.69
CA GLY A 143 -11.45 6.74 -6.74
C GLY A 143 -11.55 7.43 -8.10
N MET A 144 -11.64 6.69 -9.20
CA MET A 144 -11.81 7.26 -10.54
C MET A 144 -13.13 8.03 -10.72
N ARG A 145 -14.18 7.72 -9.95
CA ARG A 145 -15.44 8.48 -9.96
C ARG A 145 -15.28 9.92 -9.45
N HIS A 146 -14.25 10.17 -8.63
CA HIS A 146 -14.05 11.45 -7.94
C HIS A 146 -12.68 12.07 -8.24
N ARG A 147 -12.23 12.06 -9.51
CA ARG A 147 -10.95 12.64 -9.95
C ARG A 147 -10.89 14.15 -9.73
N VAL A 148 -10.56 14.58 -8.53
CA VAL A 148 -10.45 16.00 -8.20
C VAL A 148 -9.19 16.30 -7.41
N ASN A 149 -8.28 17.07 -8.02
CA ASN A 149 -7.16 17.70 -7.33
C ASN A 149 -7.66 18.94 -6.55
N VAL A 150 -8.33 18.75 -5.43
CA VAL A 150 -8.79 19.85 -4.59
C VAL A 150 -7.85 20.09 -3.41
N HIS A 151 -7.69 21.36 -3.05
CA HIS A 151 -7.01 21.76 -1.83
C HIS A 151 -7.86 21.36 -0.62
N MET A 152 -7.54 20.24 0.01
CA MET A 152 -8.02 20.00 1.36
C MET A 152 -7.21 20.89 2.32
N GLY A 153 -7.90 21.80 3.01
CA GLY A 153 -7.33 22.59 4.09
C GLY A 153 -6.97 21.71 5.31
N ALA A 154 -7.01 22.27 6.52
CA ALA A 154 -6.68 21.58 7.76
C ALA A 154 -7.43 20.24 7.98
N GLN A 155 -8.64 20.08 7.43
CA GLN A 155 -9.44 18.86 7.51
C GLN A 155 -8.77 17.64 6.84
N GLY A 156 -7.93 17.86 5.84
CA GLY A 156 -7.19 16.77 5.18
C GLY A 156 -6.19 16.04 6.07
N TRP A 157 -5.66 16.72 7.09
CA TRP A 157 -4.75 16.12 8.06
C TRP A 157 -5.44 15.10 8.97
N VAL A 158 -6.72 15.31 9.29
CA VAL A 158 -7.50 14.38 10.13
C VAL A 158 -7.63 13.02 9.45
N ILE A 159 -7.78 13.00 8.12
CA ILE A 159 -7.90 11.73 7.37
C ILE A 159 -6.58 10.96 7.36
N LEU A 160 -5.44 11.66 7.40
CA LEU A 160 -4.13 11.03 7.45
C LEU A 160 -3.90 10.27 8.77
N VAL A 161 -4.59 10.66 9.85
CA VAL A 161 -4.49 9.96 11.15
C VAL A 161 -4.89 8.49 11.01
N ILE A 162 -5.91 8.17 10.21
CA ILE A 162 -6.42 6.80 10.05
C ILE A 162 -5.32 5.85 9.53
N PRO A 163 -4.69 6.07 8.36
CA PRO A 163 -3.64 5.17 7.88
C PRO A 163 -2.41 5.16 8.79
N VAL A 164 -2.11 6.27 9.50
CA VAL A 164 -1.02 6.29 10.47
C VAL A 164 -1.33 5.42 11.69
N CYS A 165 -2.55 5.48 12.23
CA CYS A 165 -2.97 4.58 13.31
C CYS A 165 -2.92 3.12 12.88
N VAL A 166 -3.35 2.81 11.65
CA VAL A 166 -3.29 1.44 11.12
C VAL A 166 -1.83 0.97 10.97
N ILE A 167 -0.89 1.83 10.56
CA ILE A 167 0.54 1.48 10.55
C ILE A 167 1.01 1.05 11.94
N VAL A 168 0.66 1.79 12.99
CA VAL A 168 1.05 1.43 14.36
C VAL A 168 0.51 0.05 14.74
N VAL A 169 -0.75 -0.24 14.41
CA VAL A 169 -1.34 -1.56 14.65
C VAL A 169 -0.61 -2.65 13.86
N VAL A 170 -0.30 -2.41 12.58
CA VAL A 170 0.45 -3.34 11.73
C VAL A 170 1.85 -3.58 12.29
N CYS A 171 2.54 -2.55 12.77
CA CYS A 171 3.84 -2.71 13.43
C CYS A 171 3.75 -3.58 14.69
N LEU A 172 2.72 -3.38 15.52
CA LEU A 172 2.50 -4.19 16.71
C LEU A 172 2.20 -5.64 16.37
N LEU A 173 1.36 -5.89 15.37
CA LEU A 173 1.06 -7.24 14.89
C LEU A 173 2.31 -7.94 14.35
N ASN A 174 3.11 -7.26 13.54
CA ASN A 174 4.38 -7.80 13.05
C ASN A 174 5.36 -8.10 14.19
N TYR A 175 5.46 -7.21 15.18
CA TYR A 175 6.28 -7.43 16.36
C TYR A 175 5.83 -8.67 17.12
N MET A 176 4.53 -8.83 17.36
CA MET A 176 3.98 -10.03 17.99
C MET A 176 4.30 -11.30 17.19
N CYS A 177 4.17 -11.27 15.86
CA CYS A 177 4.48 -12.41 15.00
C CYS A 177 5.96 -12.80 15.04
N TYR A 178 6.87 -11.84 15.21
CA TYR A 178 8.31 -12.07 15.12
C TYR A 178 8.93 -12.52 16.45
N PHE A 179 8.40 -12.07 17.59
CA PHE A 179 9.01 -12.29 18.91
C PHE A 179 8.25 -13.26 19.81
N SER A 180 7.07 -13.74 19.40
CA SER A 180 6.28 -14.68 20.18
C SER A 180 6.22 -16.05 19.50
N ASP A 181 6.39 -17.13 20.28
CA ASP A 181 6.00 -18.47 19.82
C ASP A 181 4.47 -18.48 19.61
N ILE A 182 4.06 -18.32 18.36
CA ILE A 182 2.67 -18.04 18.01
C ILE A 182 1.82 -19.30 18.26
N SER A 183 0.91 -19.20 19.22
CA SER A 183 -0.15 -20.20 19.38
C SER A 183 -1.20 -20.07 18.26
N LYS A 184 -1.94 -21.13 17.94
CA LYS A 184 -3.05 -21.11 16.95
C LYS A 184 -4.09 -20.02 17.24
N MET A 185 -4.29 -19.66 18.50
CA MET A 185 -5.19 -18.58 18.89
C MET A 185 -4.66 -17.21 18.46
N GLN A 186 -3.35 -17.01 18.55
CA GLN A 186 -2.71 -15.75 18.12
C GLN A 186 -2.73 -15.57 16.59
N GLU A 187 -2.56 -16.65 15.82
CA GLU A 187 -2.70 -16.60 14.35
C GLU A 187 -4.10 -16.13 13.93
N SER A 188 -5.15 -16.64 14.59
CA SER A 188 -6.52 -16.21 14.32
C SER A 188 -6.74 -14.73 14.66
N ILE A 189 -6.18 -14.25 15.77
CA ILE A 189 -6.25 -12.83 16.17
C ILE A 189 -5.56 -11.95 15.12
N VAL A 190 -4.35 -12.34 14.66
CA VAL A 190 -3.62 -11.61 13.61
C VAL A 190 -4.45 -11.53 12.32
N LEU A 191 -5.09 -12.63 11.92
CA LEU A 191 -5.94 -12.66 10.73
C LEU A 191 -7.12 -11.69 10.86
N TYR A 192 -7.89 -11.76 11.94
CA TYR A 192 -9.06 -10.90 12.17
C TYR A 192 -8.64 -9.42 12.24
N CYS A 193 -7.59 -9.09 12.99
CA CYS A 193 -7.08 -7.74 13.08
C CYS A 193 -6.62 -7.20 11.71
N SER A 194 -5.94 -8.01 10.92
CA SER A 194 -5.46 -7.62 9.58
C SER A 194 -6.64 -7.35 8.63
N ILE A 195 -7.69 -8.17 8.65
CA ILE A 195 -8.89 -7.96 7.84
C ILE A 195 -9.61 -6.67 8.27
N ILE A 196 -9.79 -6.44 9.59
CA ILE A 196 -10.42 -5.22 10.11
C ILE A 196 -9.62 -3.98 9.69
N CYS A 197 -8.30 -4.00 9.84
CA CYS A 197 -7.43 -2.91 9.41
C CYS A 197 -7.55 -2.64 7.91
N LEU A 198 -7.62 -3.68 7.08
CA LEU A 198 -7.79 -3.55 5.63
C LEU A 198 -9.13 -2.90 5.27
N VAL A 199 -10.22 -3.28 5.95
CA VAL A 199 -11.53 -2.65 5.78
C VAL A 199 -11.50 -1.18 6.19
N ILE A 200 -10.86 -0.84 7.32
CA ILE A 200 -10.70 0.55 7.78
C ILE A 200 -9.96 1.40 6.75
N ILE A 201 -8.89 0.88 6.15
CA ILE A 201 -8.14 1.59 5.09
C ILE A 201 -9.03 1.81 3.85
N ILE A 202 -9.77 0.80 3.40
CA ILE A 202 -10.68 0.96 2.26
C ILE A 202 -11.73 2.04 2.54
N ILE A 203 -12.34 2.02 3.74
CA ILE A 203 -13.30 3.05 4.17
C ILE A 203 -12.64 4.44 4.17
N SER A 204 -11.39 4.55 4.64
CA SER A 204 -10.67 5.83 4.64
C SER A 204 -10.51 6.41 3.22
N PHE A 205 -10.28 5.58 2.20
CA PHE A 205 -10.25 6.00 0.80
C PHE A 205 -11.61 6.49 0.31
N VAL A 206 -12.69 5.82 0.69
CA VAL A 206 -14.05 6.24 0.33
C VAL A 206 -14.37 7.61 0.95
N ILE A 207 -14.05 7.79 2.24
CA ILE A 207 -14.23 9.06 2.95
C ILE A 207 -13.37 10.16 2.31
N TYR A 208 -12.11 9.85 2.00
CA TYR A 208 -11.21 10.77 1.33
C TYR A 208 -11.76 11.24 -0.02
N GLY A 209 -12.24 10.32 -0.85
CA GLY A 209 -12.87 10.63 -2.13
C GLY A 209 -14.13 11.47 -1.98
N TYR A 210 -15.00 11.13 -1.02
CA TYR A 210 -16.21 11.89 -0.71
C TYR A 210 -15.91 13.33 -0.28
N LEU A 211 -14.98 13.53 0.64
CA LEU A 211 -14.60 14.86 1.11
C LEU A 211 -13.98 15.71 -0.01
N GLN A 212 -13.21 15.10 -0.90
CA GLN A 212 -12.72 15.81 -2.09
C GLN A 212 -13.86 16.29 -2.99
N SER A 213 -14.90 15.50 -3.19
CA SER A 213 -16.03 15.88 -4.04
C SER A 213 -16.86 17.00 -3.43
N VAL A 214 -17.16 16.93 -2.11
CA VAL A 214 -17.90 17.97 -1.37
C VAL A 214 -17.13 19.29 -1.36
N TYR A 215 -15.83 19.24 -1.14
CA TYR A 215 -15.01 20.45 -1.15
C TYR A 215 -14.99 21.13 -2.53
N LYS A 216 -14.94 20.34 -3.61
CA LYS A 216 -15.02 20.88 -4.97
C LYS A 216 -16.35 21.58 -5.22
N GLU A 217 -17.45 20.92 -4.88
CA GLU A 217 -18.80 21.47 -5.06
C GLU A 217 -18.96 22.82 -4.32
N ASN A 218 -18.43 22.89 -3.08
CA ASN A 218 -18.46 24.13 -2.32
C ASN A 218 -17.60 25.24 -2.97
N LEU A 219 -16.43 24.89 -3.51
CA LEU A 219 -15.57 25.84 -4.20
C LEU A 219 -16.24 26.37 -5.47
N ASP A 220 -16.84 25.50 -6.27
CA ASP A 220 -17.54 25.86 -7.50
C ASP A 220 -18.73 26.77 -7.19
N LYS A 221 -19.48 26.54 -6.11
CA LYS A 221 -20.56 27.43 -5.63
C LYS A 221 -20.05 28.81 -5.20
N THR A 222 -18.91 28.86 -4.51
CA THR A 222 -18.31 30.11 -4.05
C THR A 222 -17.79 30.96 -5.22
N LEU A 223 -17.31 30.33 -6.29
CA LEU A 223 -16.84 31.04 -7.51
C LEU A 223 -17.97 31.49 -8.43
N GLN A 224 -19.21 31.03 -8.24
CA GLN A 224 -20.39 31.41 -9.02
C GLN A 224 -21.18 32.59 -8.39
N ILE A 225 -20.79 33.05 -7.19
CA ILE A 225 -21.38 34.22 -6.56
C ILE A 225 -20.73 35.45 -7.19
N PRO A 226 -21.49 36.31 -7.91
CA PRO A 226 -20.96 37.50 -8.59
C PRO A 226 -20.46 38.56 -7.61
#